data_f1583713a867e7e963faa82ce1d5c44f
#
_entry.id   f1583713a867e7e963faa82ce1d5c44f
#
_cell.length_a   1.000
_cell.length_b   1.000
_cell.length_c   1.000
_cell.angle_alpha   90.00
_cell.angle_beta   90.00
_cell.angle_gamma   90.00
#
_symmetry.space_group_name_H-M   'P 1'
#
loop_
_entity.id
_entity.type
_entity.pdbx_description
1 polymer ?
#
loop_
_entity_poly.entity_id
_entity_poly.type
_entity_poly.pdbx_seq_one_letter_code
_entity_poly.pdbx_strand_id
1 'polypeptide(L)'
;MKKLISVIIAALLTLTLTASAFAAPVIGINQYGEHASLDNCREGFIQGLIDAGLTQDVDFEIKYENAGFDNAIASQIAQNFSANNVAIMCAIATPSATACFAAAEDKDIPVVFTAITDPVQAGLTEGNLTGTSDKLPVEAQLDLIRKLQPDAKTIGILYTTSEPNSVSAIAEYQEKAGEYGFTIEALGVTAQSEVTQATDTLIGKGVDCFSNLTDNNVVGVLSSVLEKTDEAGIPVYGSEVEQVKLGCVASAGIDYVQLGRQTGAMAAKILKGEASASDMPYETISEYGIYVNSDALAAFGIELPADIAEKAIESTEA
;
A
#
# COMPACT_ATOMS: atom_id res chain seq x y z
N MET A 1 -65.90 -9.09 -28.60
CA MET A 1 -64.75 -9.94 -28.25
C MET A 1 -63.49 -9.56 -28.99
N LYS A 2 -63.45 -9.38 -30.31
CA LYS A 2 -62.20 -9.04 -31.05
C LYS A 2 -61.60 -7.66 -30.68
N LYS A 3 -62.37 -6.65 -30.29
CA LYS A 3 -61.88 -5.33 -29.87
C LYS A 3 -61.32 -5.31 -28.44
N LEU A 4 -61.74 -6.21 -27.54
CA LEU A 4 -61.21 -6.34 -26.20
C LEU A 4 -59.86 -7.06 -26.19
N ILE A 5 -59.67 -8.03 -27.06
CA ILE A 5 -58.42 -8.78 -27.21
C ILE A 5 -57.30 -7.88 -27.76
N SER A 6 -57.63 -6.95 -28.69
CA SER A 6 -56.63 -5.99 -29.24
C SER A 6 -56.14 -4.97 -28.20
N VAL A 7 -56.98 -4.57 -27.24
CA VAL A 7 -56.59 -3.63 -26.17
C VAL A 7 -55.71 -4.32 -25.13
N ILE A 8 -55.93 -5.61 -24.83
CA ILE A 8 -55.11 -6.38 -23.88
C ILE A 8 -53.72 -6.65 -24.47
N ILE A 9 -53.62 -6.96 -25.77
CA ILE A 9 -52.31 -7.17 -26.45
C ILE A 9 -51.51 -5.85 -26.53
N ALA A 10 -52.20 -4.70 -26.77
CA ALA A 10 -51.51 -3.39 -26.75
C ALA A 10 -51.02 -2.99 -25.35
N ALA A 11 -51.72 -3.37 -24.28
CA ALA A 11 -51.31 -3.12 -22.89
C ALA A 11 -50.17 -4.04 -22.40
N LEU A 12 -49.99 -5.23 -23.00
CA LEU A 12 -48.87 -6.12 -22.69
C LEU A 12 -47.57 -5.75 -23.45
N LEU A 13 -47.66 -4.97 -24.54
CA LEU A 13 -46.46 -4.57 -25.29
C LEU A 13 -45.83 -3.24 -24.79
N THR A 14 -46.46 -2.54 -23.87
CA THR A 14 -45.91 -1.29 -23.31
C THR A 14 -45.17 -1.46 -21.99
N LEU A 15 -45.00 -2.68 -21.49
CA LEU A 15 -44.16 -2.99 -20.34
C LEU A 15 -42.81 -3.53 -20.78
N THR A 16 -42.28 -3.05 -21.89
CA THR A 16 -40.81 -3.06 -22.07
C THR A 16 -40.28 -2.03 -21.10
N LEU A 17 -39.89 -2.49 -19.90
CA LEU A 17 -38.98 -1.75 -19.05
C LEU A 17 -37.84 -1.28 -19.94
N THR A 18 -37.78 0.00 -20.22
CA THR A 18 -36.53 0.65 -20.53
C THR A 18 -35.67 0.50 -19.26
N ALA A 19 -34.96 -0.61 -19.13
CA ALA A 19 -33.78 -0.66 -18.31
C ALA A 19 -32.93 0.45 -18.91
N SER A 20 -32.98 1.65 -18.33
CA SER A 20 -31.95 2.64 -18.54
C SER A 20 -30.70 1.91 -18.17
N ALA A 21 -29.87 1.56 -19.14
CA ALA A 21 -28.52 1.09 -18.87
C ALA A 21 -27.85 2.30 -18.20
N PHE A 22 -27.95 2.39 -16.87
CA PHE A 22 -27.07 3.27 -16.13
C PHE A 22 -25.66 2.74 -16.42
N ALA A 23 -24.79 3.62 -16.92
CA ALA A 23 -23.39 3.28 -17.03
C ALA A 23 -22.92 2.80 -15.65
N ALA A 24 -22.11 1.75 -15.64
CA ALA A 24 -21.56 1.24 -14.39
C ALA A 24 -20.82 2.37 -13.63
N PRO A 25 -20.92 2.44 -12.31
CA PRO A 25 -20.20 3.43 -11.53
C PRO A 25 -18.70 3.28 -11.75
N VAL A 26 -18.01 4.40 -11.99
CA VAL A 26 -16.57 4.43 -12.23
C VAL A 26 -15.84 4.56 -10.89
N ILE A 27 -14.90 3.66 -10.64
CA ILE A 27 -13.91 3.79 -9.55
C ILE A 27 -12.64 4.36 -10.16
N GLY A 28 -12.23 5.55 -9.72
CA GLY A 28 -10.94 6.13 -10.08
C GLY A 28 -9.85 5.62 -9.14
N ILE A 29 -8.87 4.89 -9.67
CA ILE A 29 -7.70 4.44 -8.90
C ILE A 29 -6.54 5.39 -9.16
N ASN A 30 -6.12 6.11 -8.12
CA ASN A 30 -4.92 6.95 -8.10
C ASN A 30 -3.81 6.21 -7.35
N GLN A 31 -2.89 5.61 -8.07
CA GLN A 31 -1.71 4.94 -7.53
C GLN A 31 -0.51 5.87 -7.56
N TYR A 32 0.20 6.02 -6.45
CA TYR A 32 1.30 6.99 -6.35
C TYR A 32 2.50 6.66 -7.22
N GLY A 33 2.86 5.39 -7.33
CA GLY A 33 3.98 4.93 -8.13
C GLY A 33 3.84 3.48 -8.54
N GLU A 34 4.78 2.98 -9.33
CA GLU A 34 4.79 1.60 -9.81
C GLU A 34 5.90 0.82 -9.13
N HIS A 35 5.53 -0.06 -8.23
CA HIS A 35 6.34 -1.12 -7.63
C HIS A 35 5.43 -2.23 -7.12
N ALA A 36 5.99 -3.44 -6.94
CA ALA A 36 5.24 -4.66 -6.69
C ALA A 36 4.21 -4.54 -5.55
N SER A 37 4.54 -3.89 -4.44
CA SER A 37 3.64 -3.76 -3.29
C SER A 37 2.38 -2.96 -3.63
N LEU A 38 2.52 -1.80 -4.30
CA LEU A 38 1.37 -0.99 -4.70
C LEU A 38 0.56 -1.65 -5.82
N ASP A 39 1.22 -2.38 -6.74
CA ASP A 39 0.54 -3.16 -7.79
C ASP A 39 -0.28 -4.29 -7.16
N ASN A 40 0.28 -5.02 -6.20
CA ASN A 40 -0.41 -6.04 -5.44
C ASN A 40 -1.60 -5.47 -4.65
N CYS A 41 -1.44 -4.28 -4.09
CA CYS A 41 -2.52 -3.58 -3.40
C CYS A 41 -3.68 -3.27 -4.36
N ARG A 42 -3.37 -2.78 -5.57
CA ARG A 42 -4.37 -2.53 -6.62
C ARG A 42 -5.07 -3.80 -7.07
N GLU A 43 -4.32 -4.84 -7.34
CA GLU A 43 -4.86 -6.15 -7.77
C GLU A 43 -5.74 -6.74 -6.67
N GLY A 44 -5.26 -6.69 -5.43
CA GLY A 44 -6.03 -7.08 -4.25
C GLY A 44 -7.33 -6.28 -4.11
N PHE A 45 -7.29 -4.96 -4.32
CA PHE A 45 -8.47 -4.11 -4.26
C PHE A 45 -9.54 -4.54 -5.28
N ILE A 46 -9.14 -4.76 -6.53
CA ILE A 46 -10.05 -5.22 -7.58
C ILE A 46 -10.60 -6.61 -7.23
N GLN A 47 -9.74 -7.51 -6.75
CA GLN A 47 -10.16 -8.84 -6.34
C GLN A 47 -11.14 -8.79 -5.15
N GLY A 48 -10.94 -7.88 -4.18
CA GLY A 48 -11.85 -7.68 -3.06
C GLY A 48 -13.25 -7.23 -3.47
N LEU A 49 -13.38 -6.40 -4.51
CA LEU A 49 -14.66 -6.07 -5.13
C LEU A 49 -15.34 -7.29 -5.73
N ILE A 50 -14.57 -8.13 -6.45
CA ILE A 50 -15.06 -9.36 -7.10
C ILE A 50 -15.48 -10.38 -6.04
N ASP A 51 -14.67 -10.61 -5.01
CA ASP A 51 -14.97 -11.52 -3.90
C ASP A 51 -16.23 -11.10 -3.13
N ALA A 52 -16.51 -9.80 -3.09
CA ALA A 52 -17.76 -9.26 -2.57
C ALA A 52 -18.97 -9.48 -3.51
N GLY A 53 -18.79 -10.13 -4.66
CA GLY A 53 -19.85 -10.50 -5.60
C GLY A 53 -20.18 -9.42 -6.63
N LEU A 54 -19.29 -8.43 -6.85
CA LEU A 54 -19.40 -7.46 -7.93
C LEU A 54 -18.65 -7.96 -9.17
N THR A 55 -19.13 -7.60 -10.35
CA THR A 55 -18.53 -7.97 -11.64
C THR A 55 -18.01 -6.73 -12.33
N GLN A 56 -16.71 -6.72 -12.66
CA GLN A 56 -16.09 -5.62 -13.40
C GLN A 56 -16.75 -5.47 -14.78
N ASP A 57 -16.85 -4.24 -15.26
CA ASP A 57 -17.50 -3.83 -16.53
C ASP A 57 -19.03 -4.10 -16.57
N VAL A 58 -19.60 -4.52 -15.44
CA VAL A 58 -21.07 -4.69 -15.24
C VAL A 58 -21.55 -3.88 -14.05
N ASP A 59 -20.99 -4.13 -12.88
CA ASP A 59 -21.37 -3.49 -11.62
C ASP A 59 -20.47 -2.29 -11.29
N PHE A 60 -19.24 -2.25 -11.84
CA PHE A 60 -18.28 -1.14 -11.73
C PHE A 60 -17.30 -1.13 -12.89
N GLU A 61 -16.78 0.06 -13.21
CA GLU A 61 -15.65 0.26 -14.14
C GLU A 61 -14.45 0.80 -13.40
N ILE A 62 -13.22 0.42 -13.82
CA ILE A 62 -11.97 0.94 -13.27
C ILE A 62 -11.38 1.97 -14.23
N LYS A 63 -11.08 3.15 -13.69
CA LYS A 63 -10.20 4.13 -14.32
C LYS A 63 -8.92 4.23 -13.51
N TYR A 64 -7.85 3.60 -13.99
CA TYR A 64 -6.53 3.57 -13.34
C TYR A 64 -5.63 4.67 -13.90
N GLU A 65 -4.98 5.40 -12.99
CA GLU A 65 -3.95 6.40 -13.31
C GLU A 65 -2.80 6.27 -12.30
N ASN A 66 -1.55 6.43 -12.80
CA ASN A 66 -0.33 6.34 -12.00
C ASN A 66 0.36 7.70 -11.94
N ALA A 67 0.75 8.13 -10.75
CA ALA A 67 1.37 9.44 -10.54
C ALA A 67 2.88 9.46 -10.79
N GLY A 68 3.53 8.31 -10.96
CA GLY A 68 4.97 8.23 -11.23
C GLY A 68 5.84 8.84 -10.14
N PHE A 69 5.42 8.71 -8.88
CA PHE A 69 6.06 9.29 -7.68
C PHE A 69 6.07 10.82 -7.66
N ASP A 70 5.13 11.47 -8.38
CA ASP A 70 5.02 12.93 -8.44
C ASP A 70 3.74 13.42 -7.77
N ASN A 71 3.87 14.23 -6.72
CA ASN A 71 2.76 14.79 -5.95
C ASN A 71 1.86 15.72 -6.78
N ALA A 72 2.42 16.44 -7.75
CA ALA A 72 1.63 17.32 -8.61
C ALA A 72 0.79 16.50 -9.59
N ILE A 73 1.34 15.42 -10.13
CA ILE A 73 0.60 14.48 -10.99
C ILE A 73 -0.48 13.75 -10.17
N ALA A 74 -0.18 13.28 -8.95
CA ALA A 74 -1.18 12.67 -8.05
C ALA A 74 -2.37 13.64 -7.80
N SER A 75 -2.07 14.92 -7.56
CA SER A 75 -3.10 15.95 -7.39
C SER A 75 -3.90 16.20 -8.67
N GLN A 76 -3.26 16.21 -9.82
CA GLN A 76 -3.95 16.39 -11.11
C GLN A 76 -4.88 15.19 -11.42
N ILE A 77 -4.44 13.96 -11.16
CA ILE A 77 -5.26 12.75 -11.30
C ILE A 77 -6.50 12.86 -10.40
N ALA A 78 -6.31 13.20 -9.12
CA ALA A 78 -7.41 13.36 -8.18
C ALA A 78 -8.43 14.42 -8.63
N GLN A 79 -7.95 15.59 -9.09
CA GLN A 79 -8.81 16.64 -9.66
C GLN A 79 -9.57 16.17 -10.91
N ASN A 80 -8.94 15.38 -11.77
CA ASN A 80 -9.58 14.80 -12.95
C ASN A 80 -10.68 13.82 -12.54
N PHE A 81 -10.46 12.97 -11.54
CA PHE A 81 -11.49 12.08 -11.02
C PHE A 81 -12.64 12.86 -10.40
N SER A 82 -12.35 13.91 -9.62
CA SER A 82 -13.34 14.81 -9.07
C SER A 82 -14.17 15.48 -10.19
N ALA A 83 -13.51 16.04 -11.20
CA ALA A 83 -14.19 16.70 -12.32
C ALA A 83 -15.13 15.75 -13.10
N ASN A 84 -14.76 14.49 -13.23
CA ASN A 84 -15.55 13.45 -13.90
C ASN A 84 -16.60 12.79 -13.00
N ASN A 85 -16.73 13.22 -11.74
CA ASN A 85 -17.67 12.68 -10.75
C ASN A 85 -17.61 11.15 -10.67
N VAL A 86 -16.40 10.58 -10.47
CA VAL A 86 -16.26 9.14 -10.23
C VAL A 86 -17.05 8.74 -8.98
N ALA A 87 -17.53 7.50 -8.94
CA ALA A 87 -18.35 7.01 -7.83
C ALA A 87 -17.54 6.81 -6.54
N ILE A 88 -16.29 6.43 -6.68
CA ILE A 88 -15.31 6.25 -5.58
C ILE A 88 -13.94 6.67 -6.10
N MET A 89 -13.14 7.33 -5.27
CA MET A 89 -11.71 7.46 -5.47
C MET A 89 -10.99 6.41 -4.61
N CYS A 90 -10.35 5.42 -5.25
CA CYS A 90 -9.42 4.52 -4.60
C CYS A 90 -8.04 5.14 -4.65
N ALA A 91 -7.44 5.38 -3.49
CA ALA A 91 -6.13 6.01 -3.39
C ALA A 91 -5.11 5.03 -2.81
N ILE A 92 -4.04 4.77 -3.55
CA ILE A 92 -2.99 3.83 -3.17
C ILE A 92 -1.72 4.60 -2.84
N ALA A 93 -1.26 4.48 -1.61
CA ALA A 93 -0.20 5.21 -0.91
C ALA A 93 -0.60 6.61 -0.42
N THR A 94 0.09 7.08 0.64
CA THR A 94 -0.23 8.30 1.38
C THR A 94 -0.31 9.56 0.52
N PRO A 95 0.62 9.83 -0.41
CA PRO A 95 0.52 11.04 -1.22
C PRO A 95 -0.71 11.07 -2.14
N SER A 96 -1.09 9.92 -2.71
CA SER A 96 -2.31 9.80 -3.51
C SER A 96 -3.57 9.96 -2.66
N ALA A 97 -3.57 9.45 -1.43
CA ALA A 97 -4.72 9.55 -0.54
C ALA A 97 -4.97 11.00 -0.10
N THR A 98 -3.94 11.75 0.27
CA THR A 98 -4.07 13.17 0.60
C THR A 98 -4.55 13.99 -0.60
N ALA A 99 -4.07 13.68 -1.80
CA ALA A 99 -4.51 14.34 -3.03
C ALA A 99 -5.98 14.04 -3.37
N CYS A 100 -6.39 12.77 -3.26
CA CYS A 100 -7.78 12.35 -3.50
C CYS A 100 -8.74 12.96 -2.49
N PHE A 101 -8.36 12.95 -1.20
CA PHE A 101 -9.18 13.53 -0.15
C PHE A 101 -9.43 15.02 -0.37
N ALA A 102 -8.36 15.79 -0.65
CA ALA A 102 -8.48 17.22 -0.95
C ALA A 102 -9.33 17.51 -2.20
N ALA A 103 -9.27 16.66 -3.23
CA ALA A 103 -10.04 16.85 -4.46
C ALA A 103 -11.50 16.39 -4.35
N ALA A 104 -11.82 15.54 -3.38
CA ALA A 104 -13.14 14.96 -3.16
C ALA A 104 -14.06 15.83 -2.29
N GLU A 105 -13.48 16.69 -1.43
CA GLU A 105 -14.18 17.41 -0.35
C GLU A 105 -15.40 18.20 -0.84
N ASP A 106 -15.24 19.02 -1.88
CA ASP A 106 -16.33 19.87 -2.41
C ASP A 106 -17.47 19.09 -3.10
N LYS A 107 -17.25 17.81 -3.41
CA LYS A 107 -18.19 16.98 -4.20
C LYS A 107 -18.74 15.78 -3.45
N ASP A 108 -18.31 15.62 -2.20
CA ASP A 108 -18.71 14.50 -1.36
C ASP A 108 -18.46 13.11 -2.00
N ILE A 109 -17.38 13.00 -2.81
CA ILE A 109 -17.00 11.74 -3.42
C ILE A 109 -16.32 10.90 -2.34
N PRO A 110 -16.76 9.65 -2.08
CA PRO A 110 -16.10 8.79 -1.11
C PRO A 110 -14.68 8.43 -1.54
N VAL A 111 -13.73 8.57 -0.59
CA VAL A 111 -12.34 8.16 -0.77
C VAL A 111 -12.11 6.87 0.00
N VAL A 112 -11.61 5.85 -0.68
CA VAL A 112 -11.20 4.58 -0.07
C VAL A 112 -9.70 4.42 -0.28
N PHE A 113 -8.93 4.49 0.81
CA PHE A 113 -7.48 4.47 0.75
C PHE A 113 -6.91 3.11 1.14
N THR A 114 -5.72 2.80 0.67
CA THR A 114 -4.95 1.61 1.04
C THR A 114 -3.44 1.91 1.00
N ALA A 115 -2.65 1.13 1.71
CA ALA A 115 -1.20 1.36 1.87
C ALA A 115 -0.90 2.74 2.48
N ILE A 116 -1.57 3.05 3.59
CA ILE A 116 -1.37 4.29 4.36
C ILE A 116 -0.81 3.93 5.73
N THR A 117 0.45 4.25 5.95
CA THR A 117 1.16 3.84 7.17
C THR A 117 0.60 4.55 8.42
N ASP A 118 0.33 5.85 8.32
CA ASP A 118 -0.18 6.66 9.42
C ASP A 118 -1.30 7.61 8.96
N PRO A 119 -2.56 7.14 8.98
CA PRO A 119 -3.70 7.98 8.62
C PRO A 119 -3.85 9.23 9.50
N VAL A 120 -3.44 9.17 10.78
CA VAL A 120 -3.51 10.30 11.70
C VAL A 120 -2.53 11.40 11.28
N GLN A 121 -1.27 11.04 11.06
CA GLN A 121 -0.24 11.97 10.61
C GLN A 121 -0.56 12.54 9.21
N ALA A 122 -1.21 11.76 8.37
CA ALA A 122 -1.63 12.18 7.04
C ALA A 122 -2.90 13.05 7.03
N GLY A 123 -3.59 13.22 8.18
CA GLY A 123 -4.85 13.97 8.26
C GLY A 123 -6.04 13.23 7.61
N LEU A 124 -6.01 11.91 7.55
CA LEU A 124 -7.00 11.05 6.88
C LEU A 124 -7.86 10.28 7.89
N THR A 125 -8.44 10.99 8.86
CA THR A 125 -9.22 10.39 9.96
C THR A 125 -10.67 10.83 10.01
N GLU A 126 -11.02 11.93 9.35
CA GLU A 126 -12.37 12.51 9.37
C GLU A 126 -12.81 12.89 7.95
N GLY A 127 -14.12 12.83 7.67
CA GLY A 127 -14.70 13.17 6.38
C GLY A 127 -15.28 11.96 5.66
N ASN A 128 -15.59 12.10 4.36
CA ASN A 128 -16.13 11.02 3.53
C ASN A 128 -15.01 10.10 3.03
N LEU A 129 -14.32 9.46 3.97
CA LEU A 129 -13.18 8.58 3.69
C LEU A 129 -13.15 7.36 4.61
N THR A 130 -12.54 6.28 4.13
CA THR A 130 -12.25 5.05 4.86
C THR A 130 -11.11 4.31 4.17
N GLY A 131 -10.69 3.18 4.67
CA GLY A 131 -9.68 2.36 4.01
C GLY A 131 -8.88 1.50 4.96
N THR A 132 -7.67 1.13 4.55
CA THR A 132 -6.78 0.28 5.35
C THR A 132 -5.40 0.91 5.55
N SER A 133 -4.88 0.75 6.77
CA SER A 133 -3.53 1.18 7.15
C SER A 133 -2.58 -0.01 7.15
N ASP A 134 -1.40 0.20 6.58
CA ASP A 134 -0.26 -0.70 6.57
C ASP A 134 0.77 -0.33 7.63
N LYS A 135 0.33 0.12 8.81
CA LYS A 135 1.23 0.53 9.88
C LYS A 135 2.33 -0.51 10.11
N LEU A 136 3.58 -0.08 10.01
CA LEU A 136 4.73 -0.96 10.21
C LEU A 136 4.80 -1.48 11.64
N PRO A 137 5.02 -2.78 11.86
CA PRO A 137 5.28 -3.35 13.17
C PRO A 137 6.75 -3.11 13.58
N VAL A 138 7.14 -1.85 13.84
CA VAL A 138 8.53 -1.44 14.07
C VAL A 138 9.21 -2.25 15.16
N GLU A 139 8.51 -2.51 16.28
CA GLU A 139 9.08 -3.31 17.37
C GLU A 139 9.35 -4.75 16.95
N ALA A 140 8.44 -5.36 16.17
CA ALA A 140 8.65 -6.71 15.66
C ALA A 140 9.79 -6.76 14.63
N GLN A 141 9.95 -5.72 13.83
CA GLN A 141 11.06 -5.60 12.89
C GLN A 141 12.40 -5.45 13.63
N LEU A 142 12.46 -4.61 14.66
CA LEU A 142 13.67 -4.47 15.50
C LEU A 142 14.02 -5.77 16.25
N ASP A 143 13.02 -6.49 16.77
CA ASP A 143 13.19 -7.80 17.40
C ASP A 143 13.73 -8.84 16.41
N LEU A 144 13.18 -8.87 15.18
CA LEU A 144 13.65 -9.74 14.11
C LEU A 144 15.12 -9.47 13.76
N ILE A 145 15.49 -8.20 13.54
CA ILE A 145 16.87 -7.81 13.27
C ILE A 145 17.79 -8.24 14.42
N ARG A 146 17.40 -8.02 15.68
CA ARG A 146 18.19 -8.40 16.85
C ARG A 146 18.41 -9.91 16.93
N LYS A 147 17.39 -10.72 16.58
CA LYS A 147 17.48 -12.19 16.59
C LYS A 147 18.37 -12.73 15.48
N LEU A 148 18.30 -12.12 14.28
CA LEU A 148 19.06 -12.54 13.11
C LEU A 148 20.52 -12.02 13.13
N GLN A 149 20.74 -10.83 13.70
CA GLN A 149 22.05 -10.21 13.82
C GLN A 149 22.31 -9.74 15.29
N PRO A 150 22.61 -10.66 16.21
CA PRO A 150 22.77 -10.33 17.63
C PRO A 150 23.88 -9.34 17.94
N ASP A 151 24.90 -9.22 17.08
CA ASP A 151 26.03 -8.31 17.26
C ASP A 151 25.86 -6.94 16.59
N ALA A 152 24.83 -6.76 15.75
CA ALA A 152 24.55 -5.50 15.07
C ALA A 152 24.22 -4.38 16.06
N LYS A 153 24.69 -3.17 15.80
CA LYS A 153 24.53 -1.99 16.65
C LYS A 153 23.88 -0.82 15.92
N THR A 154 24.16 -0.70 14.62
CA THR A 154 23.77 0.47 13.84
C THR A 154 22.94 0.05 12.64
N ILE A 155 21.72 0.56 12.56
CA ILE A 155 20.80 0.33 11.44
C ILE A 155 20.78 1.58 10.56
N GLY A 156 21.08 1.43 9.27
CA GLY A 156 20.90 2.46 8.25
C GLY A 156 19.46 2.49 7.75
N ILE A 157 18.85 3.67 7.68
CA ILE A 157 17.52 3.85 7.15
C ILE A 157 17.49 5.02 6.17
N LEU A 158 17.03 4.77 4.95
CA LEU A 158 16.72 5.79 3.96
C LEU A 158 15.24 6.16 4.06
N TYR A 159 14.91 7.45 3.94
CA TYR A 159 13.53 7.88 3.96
C TYR A 159 13.30 9.14 3.12
N THR A 160 12.14 9.26 2.49
CA THR A 160 11.74 10.44 1.72
C THR A 160 11.16 11.49 2.63
N THR A 161 11.79 12.66 2.67
CA THR A 161 11.42 13.76 3.59
C THR A 161 10.05 14.36 3.30
N SER A 162 9.52 14.20 2.10
CA SER A 162 8.20 14.69 1.68
C SER A 162 7.08 13.64 1.79
N GLU A 163 7.38 12.42 2.24
CA GLU A 163 6.40 11.36 2.46
C GLU A 163 6.02 11.27 3.96
N PRO A 164 4.78 11.62 4.35
CA PRO A 164 4.35 11.56 5.76
C PRO A 164 4.46 10.16 6.38
N ASN A 165 4.19 9.09 5.61
CA ASN A 165 4.40 7.70 6.01
C ASN A 165 5.84 7.44 6.45
N SER A 166 6.82 7.89 5.67
CA SER A 166 8.24 7.70 5.95
C SER A 166 8.71 8.51 7.14
N VAL A 167 8.23 9.77 7.27
CA VAL A 167 8.52 10.64 8.41
C VAL A 167 7.96 10.06 9.71
N SER A 168 6.74 9.50 9.69
CA SER A 168 6.15 8.83 10.85
C SER A 168 6.93 7.56 11.23
N ALA A 169 7.24 6.71 10.25
CA ALA A 169 7.95 5.46 10.50
C ALA A 169 9.37 5.68 11.05
N ILE A 170 10.14 6.61 10.48
CA ILE A 170 11.50 6.90 10.98
C ILE A 170 11.48 7.46 12.40
N ALA A 171 10.47 8.26 12.76
CA ALA A 171 10.33 8.76 14.13
C ALA A 171 10.10 7.61 15.13
N GLU A 172 9.27 6.62 14.78
CA GLU A 172 9.03 5.43 15.61
C GLU A 172 10.28 4.56 15.72
N TYR A 173 11.04 4.35 14.63
CA TYR A 173 12.33 3.65 14.69
C TYR A 173 13.32 4.35 15.62
N GLN A 174 13.45 5.67 15.54
CA GLN A 174 14.35 6.45 16.40
C GLN A 174 13.94 6.41 17.88
N GLU A 175 12.63 6.37 18.16
CA GLU A 175 12.12 6.24 19.52
C GLU A 175 12.40 4.87 20.12
N LYS A 176 12.17 3.79 19.34
CA LYS A 176 12.17 2.41 19.83
C LYS A 176 13.52 1.71 19.76
N ALA A 177 14.40 2.07 18.82
CA ALA A 177 15.64 1.33 18.54
C ALA A 177 16.54 1.11 19.76
N GLY A 178 16.60 2.11 20.66
CA GLY A 178 17.41 2.03 21.88
C GLY A 178 17.00 0.89 22.82
N GLU A 179 15.73 0.53 22.86
CA GLU A 179 15.19 -0.57 23.68
C GLU A 179 15.71 -1.94 23.18
N TYR A 180 16.01 -2.03 21.87
CA TYR A 180 16.58 -3.21 21.22
C TYR A 180 18.10 -3.14 21.09
N GLY A 181 18.75 -2.11 21.66
CA GLY A 181 20.20 -1.91 21.64
C GLY A 181 20.73 -1.44 20.28
N PHE A 182 19.91 -0.77 19.47
CA PHE A 182 20.31 -0.20 18.20
C PHE A 182 20.44 1.33 18.24
N THR A 183 21.30 1.82 17.36
CA THR A 183 21.34 3.25 16.95
C THR A 183 20.87 3.33 15.50
N ILE A 184 20.05 4.33 15.20
CA ILE A 184 19.57 4.57 13.84
C ILE A 184 20.41 5.66 13.18
N GLU A 185 21.03 5.32 12.05
CA GLU A 185 21.63 6.27 11.11
C GLU A 185 20.62 6.53 9.99
N ALA A 186 19.82 7.58 10.13
CA ALA A 186 18.82 7.95 9.15
C ALA A 186 19.36 8.97 8.16
N LEU A 187 19.05 8.80 6.87
CA LEU A 187 19.39 9.75 5.83
C LEU A 187 18.17 10.05 4.95
N GLY A 188 17.73 11.32 4.99
CA GLY A 188 16.61 11.81 4.20
C GLY A 188 17.00 12.07 2.76
N VAL A 189 16.11 11.69 1.83
CA VAL A 189 16.18 11.98 0.40
C VAL A 189 14.95 12.78 -0.03
N THR A 190 15.01 13.44 -1.18
CA THR A 190 13.90 14.21 -1.75
C THR A 190 13.37 13.60 -3.05
N ALA A 191 14.13 12.72 -3.68
CA ALA A 191 13.80 12.06 -4.93
C ALA A 191 14.54 10.71 -5.07
N GLN A 192 14.02 9.83 -5.91
CA GLN A 192 14.64 8.53 -6.22
C GLN A 192 16.10 8.63 -6.70
N SER A 193 16.41 9.69 -7.46
CA SER A 193 17.77 9.91 -7.99
C SER A 193 18.85 10.10 -6.92
N GLU A 194 18.46 10.41 -5.68
CA GLU A 194 19.38 10.61 -4.55
C GLU A 194 19.63 9.32 -3.76
N VAL A 195 18.77 8.31 -3.90
CA VAL A 195 18.77 7.09 -3.08
C VAL A 195 20.10 6.33 -3.18
N THR A 196 20.62 6.12 -4.39
CA THR A 196 21.89 5.40 -4.58
C THR A 196 23.07 6.09 -3.88
N GLN A 197 23.16 7.42 -3.98
CA GLN A 197 24.21 8.18 -3.29
C GLN A 197 24.03 8.18 -1.77
N ALA A 198 22.78 8.21 -1.31
CA ALA A 198 22.45 8.13 0.11
C ALA A 198 22.81 6.75 0.68
N THR A 199 22.60 5.67 -0.10
CA THR A 199 23.02 4.31 0.24
C THR A 199 24.55 4.26 0.43
N ASP A 200 25.34 4.75 -0.53
CA ASP A 200 26.81 4.81 -0.43
C ASP A 200 27.25 5.61 0.81
N THR A 201 26.51 6.66 1.18
CA THR A 201 26.81 7.47 2.36
C THR A 201 26.63 6.67 3.65
N LEU A 202 25.53 5.91 3.79
CA LEU A 202 25.27 5.07 4.97
C LEU A 202 26.23 3.90 5.05
N ILE A 203 26.59 3.28 3.92
CA ILE A 203 27.65 2.26 3.83
C ILE A 203 28.97 2.84 4.34
N GLY A 204 29.34 4.05 3.89
CA GLY A 204 30.56 4.75 4.32
C GLY A 204 30.57 5.11 5.81
N LYS A 205 29.43 5.22 6.46
CA LYS A 205 29.30 5.40 7.92
C LYS A 205 29.49 4.10 8.70
N GLY A 206 29.50 2.95 8.04
CA GLY A 206 29.72 1.65 8.66
C GLY A 206 28.50 1.13 9.41
N VAL A 207 27.29 1.25 8.82
CA VAL A 207 26.09 0.62 9.37
C VAL A 207 26.19 -0.90 9.27
N ASP A 208 25.64 -1.62 10.24
CA ASP A 208 25.71 -3.09 10.30
C ASP A 208 24.65 -3.76 9.42
N CYS A 209 23.55 -3.10 9.20
CA CYS A 209 22.48 -3.50 8.29
C CYS A 209 21.64 -2.30 7.85
N PHE A 210 20.81 -2.49 6.85
CA PHE A 210 19.73 -1.56 6.50
C PHE A 210 18.39 -2.11 6.94
N SER A 211 17.45 -1.22 7.29
CA SER A 211 16.03 -1.54 7.41
C SER A 211 15.24 -0.61 6.53
N ASN A 212 14.46 -1.19 5.62
CA ASN A 212 13.60 -0.39 4.74
C ASN A 212 12.28 -0.05 5.42
N LEU A 213 11.74 1.08 5.02
CA LEU A 213 10.38 1.52 5.32
C LEU A 213 9.44 1.17 4.15
N THR A 214 8.16 1.49 4.30
CA THR A 214 7.19 1.54 3.19
C THR A 214 7.33 2.88 2.44
N ASP A 215 8.56 3.26 2.13
CA ASP A 215 8.92 4.49 1.43
C ASP A 215 8.85 4.29 -0.07
N ASN A 216 7.94 4.99 -0.75
CA ASN A 216 7.67 4.74 -2.15
C ASN A 216 8.87 5.04 -3.07
N ASN A 217 9.63 6.10 -2.79
CA ASN A 217 10.79 6.45 -3.61
C ASN A 217 11.95 5.45 -3.42
N VAL A 218 12.20 5.02 -2.17
CA VAL A 218 13.27 4.05 -1.87
C VAL A 218 12.92 2.68 -2.44
N VAL A 219 11.66 2.22 -2.22
CA VAL A 219 11.19 0.93 -2.75
C VAL A 219 11.19 0.92 -4.28
N GLY A 220 10.82 2.03 -4.93
CA GLY A 220 10.84 2.15 -6.39
C GLY A 220 12.20 1.95 -7.05
N VAL A 221 13.29 2.04 -6.27
CA VAL A 221 14.67 1.79 -6.73
C VAL A 221 15.45 0.81 -5.82
N LEU A 222 14.71 -0.04 -5.10
CA LEU A 222 15.27 -0.97 -4.12
C LEU A 222 16.36 -1.88 -4.72
N SER A 223 16.21 -2.34 -5.95
CA SER A 223 17.23 -3.16 -6.62
C SER A 223 18.60 -2.48 -6.66
N SER A 224 18.64 -1.14 -6.83
CA SER A 224 19.89 -0.38 -6.80
C SER A 224 20.47 -0.26 -5.38
N VAL A 225 19.63 -0.24 -4.36
CA VAL A 225 20.07 -0.28 -2.94
C VAL A 225 20.69 -1.63 -2.66
N LEU A 226 19.99 -2.73 -3.03
CA LEU A 226 20.46 -4.10 -2.83
C LEU A 226 21.80 -4.35 -3.52
N GLU A 227 21.97 -3.94 -4.79
CA GLU A 227 23.24 -4.06 -5.50
C GLU A 227 24.41 -3.44 -4.71
N LYS A 228 24.22 -2.23 -4.17
CA LYS A 228 25.22 -1.53 -3.38
C LYS A 228 25.52 -2.21 -2.04
N THR A 229 24.49 -2.64 -1.35
CA THR A 229 24.63 -3.26 -0.03
C THR A 229 25.20 -4.67 -0.13
N ASP A 230 24.88 -5.43 -1.19
CA ASP A 230 25.46 -6.73 -1.49
C ASP A 230 26.96 -6.62 -1.77
N GLU A 231 27.38 -5.64 -2.60
CA GLU A 231 28.80 -5.36 -2.84
C GLU A 231 29.57 -5.02 -1.55
N ALA A 232 28.88 -4.35 -0.61
CA ALA A 232 29.45 -3.97 0.68
C ALA A 232 29.38 -5.08 1.74
N GLY A 233 28.67 -6.18 1.47
CA GLY A 233 28.42 -7.25 2.44
C GLY A 233 27.50 -6.84 3.60
N ILE A 234 26.57 -5.93 3.37
CA ILE A 234 25.64 -5.38 4.38
C ILE A 234 24.20 -5.84 4.05
N PRO A 235 23.55 -6.63 4.93
CA PRO A 235 22.20 -7.13 4.67
C PRO A 235 21.15 -6.02 4.78
N VAL A 236 20.07 -6.17 3.99
CA VAL A 236 18.91 -5.30 4.03
C VAL A 236 17.68 -6.07 4.53
N TYR A 237 17.03 -5.55 5.57
CA TYR A 237 15.73 -6.03 6.04
C TYR A 237 14.62 -5.25 5.35
N GLY A 238 13.67 -5.97 4.77
CA GLY A 238 12.50 -5.38 4.14
C GLY A 238 11.43 -4.98 5.17
N SER A 239 10.46 -4.20 4.74
CA SER A 239 9.28 -3.84 5.55
C SER A 239 8.05 -4.70 5.23
N GLU A 240 8.11 -5.49 4.14
CA GLU A 240 7.00 -6.32 3.66
C GLU A 240 7.50 -7.42 2.70
N VAL A 241 6.59 -8.31 2.27
CA VAL A 241 6.93 -9.55 1.56
C VAL A 241 7.59 -9.31 0.19
N GLU A 242 7.16 -8.32 -0.57
CA GLU A 242 7.70 -8.09 -1.92
C GLU A 242 9.16 -7.62 -1.88
N GLN A 243 9.54 -6.87 -0.85
CA GLN A 243 10.94 -6.48 -0.66
C GLN A 243 11.83 -7.70 -0.33
N VAL A 244 11.29 -8.69 0.39
CA VAL A 244 11.99 -9.97 0.65
C VAL A 244 12.16 -10.77 -0.63
N LYS A 245 11.13 -10.84 -1.48
CA LYS A 245 11.23 -11.47 -2.80
C LYS A 245 12.28 -10.81 -3.70
N LEU A 246 12.42 -9.48 -3.61
CA LEU A 246 13.42 -8.72 -4.36
C LEU A 246 14.86 -8.95 -3.86
N GLY A 247 15.07 -9.50 -2.67
CA GLY A 247 16.41 -9.81 -2.16
C GLY A 247 16.70 -9.31 -0.74
N CYS A 248 15.77 -8.64 -0.06
CA CYS A 248 15.94 -8.38 1.38
C CYS A 248 15.98 -9.70 2.15
N VAL A 249 16.81 -9.77 3.20
CA VAL A 249 17.04 -11.02 3.93
C VAL A 249 15.82 -11.52 4.70
N ALA A 250 15.06 -10.62 5.29
CA ALA A 250 13.85 -10.94 6.04
C ALA A 250 12.98 -9.70 6.25
N SER A 251 11.73 -9.91 6.65
CA SER A 251 10.79 -8.87 7.05
C SER A 251 9.80 -9.40 8.10
N ALA A 252 9.46 -8.56 9.07
CA ALA A 252 8.21 -8.67 9.82
C ALA A 252 7.22 -7.69 9.18
N GLY A 253 6.34 -8.18 8.31
CA GLY A 253 5.53 -7.33 7.45
C GLY A 253 4.18 -7.91 7.09
N ILE A 254 3.47 -7.22 6.23
CA ILE A 254 2.12 -7.59 5.78
C ILE A 254 2.12 -8.01 4.31
N ASP A 255 1.03 -8.69 3.92
CA ASP A 255 0.73 -9.05 2.53
C ASP A 255 -0.15 -7.97 1.89
N TYR A 256 0.37 -7.29 0.89
CA TYR A 256 -0.32 -6.19 0.22
C TYR A 256 -1.47 -6.63 -0.68
N VAL A 257 -1.50 -7.88 -1.14
CA VAL A 257 -2.68 -8.44 -1.83
C VAL A 257 -3.84 -8.52 -0.84
N GLN A 258 -3.60 -9.02 0.37
CA GLN A 258 -4.64 -9.11 1.41
C GLN A 258 -5.10 -7.74 1.89
N LEU A 259 -4.16 -6.79 2.05
CA LEU A 259 -4.48 -5.40 2.37
C LEU A 259 -5.44 -4.80 1.32
N GLY A 260 -5.11 -4.95 0.04
CA GLY A 260 -5.94 -4.50 -1.06
C GLY A 260 -7.32 -5.18 -1.06
N ARG A 261 -7.40 -6.50 -0.86
CA ARG A 261 -8.67 -7.26 -0.79
C ARG A 261 -9.59 -6.74 0.30
N GLN A 262 -9.05 -6.45 1.47
CA GLN A 262 -9.82 -5.87 2.57
C GLN A 262 -10.37 -4.50 2.18
N THR A 263 -9.55 -3.66 1.58
CA THR A 263 -9.96 -2.34 1.07
C THR A 263 -11.05 -2.45 0.00
N GLY A 264 -10.91 -3.40 -0.94
CA GLY A 264 -11.90 -3.70 -1.97
C GLY A 264 -13.25 -4.12 -1.40
N ALA A 265 -13.24 -4.93 -0.32
CA ALA A 265 -14.46 -5.31 0.38
C ALA A 265 -15.16 -4.11 1.06
N MET A 266 -14.40 -3.13 1.57
CA MET A 266 -14.95 -1.88 2.11
C MET A 266 -15.58 -1.03 0.98
N ALA A 267 -14.90 -0.88 -0.15
CA ALA A 267 -15.42 -0.18 -1.32
C ALA A 267 -16.69 -0.84 -1.88
N ALA A 268 -16.76 -2.17 -1.86
CA ALA A 268 -17.96 -2.91 -2.28
C ALA A 268 -19.20 -2.57 -1.44
N LYS A 269 -19.05 -2.37 -0.12
CA LYS A 269 -20.15 -1.95 0.76
C LYS A 269 -20.69 -0.57 0.35
N ILE A 270 -19.78 0.34 -0.03
CA ILE A 270 -20.16 1.69 -0.51
C ILE A 270 -20.94 1.59 -1.83
N LEU A 271 -20.40 0.84 -2.82
CA LEU A 271 -21.06 0.67 -4.12
C LEU A 271 -22.45 0.03 -4.01
N LYS A 272 -22.64 -0.88 -3.07
CA LYS A 272 -23.92 -1.53 -2.78
C LYS A 272 -24.88 -0.67 -1.97
N GLY A 273 -24.44 0.50 -1.47
CA GLY A 273 -25.22 1.34 -0.55
C GLY A 273 -25.45 0.70 0.82
N GLU A 274 -24.62 -0.25 1.22
CA GLU A 274 -24.69 -0.93 2.52
C GLU A 274 -24.05 -0.09 3.65
N ALA A 275 -23.09 0.78 3.30
CA ALA A 275 -22.45 1.71 4.22
C ALA A 275 -21.97 2.97 3.48
N SER A 276 -21.73 4.08 4.21
CA SER A 276 -21.01 5.24 3.70
C SER A 276 -19.54 5.19 4.13
N ALA A 277 -18.66 5.85 3.40
CA ALA A 277 -17.25 5.91 3.79
C ALA A 277 -17.07 6.60 5.15
N SER A 278 -17.83 7.67 5.41
CA SER A 278 -17.81 8.40 6.69
C SER A 278 -18.27 7.59 7.91
N ASP A 279 -19.05 6.51 7.72
CA ASP A 279 -19.55 5.66 8.81
C ASP A 279 -18.64 4.45 9.08
N MET A 280 -17.67 4.20 8.21
CA MET A 280 -16.71 3.11 8.36
C MET A 280 -15.36 3.67 8.84
N PRO A 281 -14.92 3.37 10.08
CA PRO A 281 -13.57 3.70 10.46
C PRO A 281 -12.56 2.99 9.56
N TYR A 282 -11.41 3.59 9.33
CA TYR A 282 -10.33 2.86 8.68
C TYR A 282 -9.87 1.70 9.57
N GLU A 283 -9.36 0.65 8.93
CA GLU A 283 -8.90 -0.55 9.62
C GLU A 283 -7.37 -0.62 9.53
N THR A 284 -6.71 -0.91 10.65
CA THR A 284 -5.27 -1.18 10.67
C THR A 284 -5.08 -2.69 10.65
N ILE A 285 -4.25 -3.20 9.73
CA ILE A 285 -3.85 -4.60 9.77
C ILE A 285 -2.93 -4.79 10.97
N SER A 286 -3.33 -5.66 11.88
CA SER A 286 -2.58 -6.00 13.09
C SER A 286 -1.83 -7.33 12.98
N GLU A 287 -2.17 -8.15 11.99
CA GLU A 287 -1.51 -9.42 11.74
C GLU A 287 -0.38 -9.22 10.73
N TYR A 288 0.83 -9.59 11.11
CA TYR A 288 2.00 -9.61 10.24
C TYR A 288 2.63 -10.99 10.22
N GLY A 289 3.21 -11.36 9.09
CA GLY A 289 4.03 -12.55 8.91
C GLY A 289 5.52 -12.25 9.09
N ILE A 290 6.28 -13.31 9.35
CA ILE A 290 7.73 -13.26 9.21
C ILE A 290 8.07 -13.88 7.87
N TYR A 291 8.58 -13.07 6.96
CA TYR A 291 8.99 -13.49 5.62
C TYR A 291 10.50 -13.54 5.56
N VAL A 292 11.06 -14.56 4.91
CA VAL A 292 12.50 -14.74 4.80
C VAL A 292 12.89 -15.14 3.37
N ASN A 293 14.09 -14.73 2.99
CA ASN A 293 14.76 -15.16 1.79
C ASN A 293 15.99 -15.99 2.22
N SER A 294 15.84 -17.30 2.15
CA SER A 294 16.88 -18.23 2.62
C SER A 294 18.19 -18.11 1.84
N ASP A 295 18.12 -17.78 0.54
CA ASP A 295 19.31 -17.57 -0.29
C ASP A 295 20.06 -16.30 0.14
N ALA A 296 19.32 -15.21 0.36
CA ALA A 296 19.90 -13.96 0.86
C ALA A 296 20.49 -14.13 2.27
N LEU A 297 19.77 -14.79 3.19
CA LEU A 297 20.30 -15.10 4.52
C LEU A 297 21.61 -15.88 4.44
N ALA A 298 21.67 -16.91 3.58
CA ALA A 298 22.88 -17.72 3.39
C ALA A 298 24.04 -16.91 2.79
N ALA A 299 23.77 -15.99 1.87
CA ALA A 299 24.79 -15.12 1.27
C ALA A 299 25.51 -14.25 2.30
N PHE A 300 24.77 -13.79 3.33
CA PHE A 300 25.34 -13.00 4.43
C PHE A 300 25.78 -13.86 5.64
N GLY A 301 25.64 -15.20 5.56
CA GLY A 301 25.98 -16.10 6.66
C GLY A 301 25.09 -15.93 7.90
N ILE A 302 23.85 -15.48 7.71
CA ILE A 302 22.87 -15.27 8.78
C ILE A 302 22.12 -16.58 8.99
N GLU A 303 22.21 -17.13 10.20
CA GLU A 303 21.47 -18.32 10.58
C GLU A 303 20.06 -17.96 11.07
N LEU A 304 19.05 -18.74 10.66
CA LEU A 304 17.66 -18.57 11.08
C LEU A 304 17.45 -19.30 12.41
N PRO A 305 17.20 -18.58 13.54
CA PRO A 305 16.91 -19.22 14.82
C PRO A 305 15.66 -20.11 14.75
N ALA A 306 15.63 -21.20 15.51
CA ALA A 306 14.57 -22.20 15.44
C ALA A 306 13.17 -21.60 15.71
N ASP A 307 13.05 -20.67 16.66
CA ASP A 307 11.80 -19.99 16.98
C ASP A 307 11.29 -19.05 15.88
N ILE A 308 12.17 -18.58 15.03
CA ILE A 308 11.84 -17.84 13.81
C ILE A 308 11.50 -18.80 12.68
N ALA A 309 12.33 -19.85 12.48
CA ALA A 309 12.14 -20.83 11.41
C ALA A 309 10.77 -21.54 11.45
N GLU A 310 10.23 -21.79 12.66
CA GLU A 310 8.89 -22.39 12.84
C GLU A 310 7.75 -21.51 12.30
N LYS A 311 7.95 -20.21 12.18
CA LYS A 311 6.92 -19.21 11.81
C LYS A 311 7.22 -18.54 10.48
N ALA A 312 8.45 -18.66 10.00
CA ALA A 312 8.90 -17.98 8.81
C ALA A 312 8.24 -18.56 7.55
N ILE A 313 7.87 -17.66 6.66
CA ILE A 313 7.33 -17.95 5.34
C ILE A 313 8.44 -17.66 4.34
N GLU A 314 8.87 -18.70 3.62
CA GLU A 314 9.85 -18.53 2.54
C GLU A 314 9.28 -17.66 1.43
N SER A 315 10.04 -16.66 1.00
CA SER A 315 9.61 -15.64 0.06
C SER A 315 10.75 -15.30 -0.91
N THR A 316 11.07 -16.24 -1.78
CA THR A 316 11.98 -16.04 -2.91
C THR A 316 11.18 -15.86 -4.19
N GLU A 317 11.70 -15.13 -5.19
CA GLU A 317 11.16 -15.21 -6.55
C GLU A 317 11.37 -16.65 -7.08
N ALA A 318 10.31 -17.21 -7.65
CA ALA A 318 10.31 -18.57 -8.20
C ALA A 318 11.01 -18.63 -9.57
#